data_fd8859471558bfcbb1cac50124f74380
#
_entry.id   fd8859471558bfcbb1cac50124f74380
#
_cell.length_a   1.000
_cell.length_b   1.000
_cell.length_c   1.000
_cell.angle_alpha   90.00
_cell.angle_beta   90.00
_cell.angle_gamma   90.00
#
_symmetry.space_group_name_H-M   'P 1'
#
loop_
_entity.id
_entity.type
_entity.pdbx_description
1 polymer ?
#
loop_
_entity_poly.entity_id
_entity_poly.type
_entity_poly.pdbx_seq_one_letter_code
_entity_poly.pdbx_strand_id
1 'polypeptide(L)'
;MGCGEGLLARELRQVVPHVVAIDSDEPVLERARQQDAGSCVEYVTGDFLSYGFAPESFDVIVSVAALHHMDPAAALRRMRELLRPGGTLAVVGLARSRPHDLPADLAGVVAHRALLVGKSYQAVNAPTIWPPPQTYAQVRRIASDTLPGVRYRRHLLWRYSLVWSKPAAL
;
A
#
# COMPACT_ATOMS: atom_id res chain seq x y z
N MET A 1 -6.37 0.22 0.42
CA MET A 1 -6.26 1.68 0.31
C MET A 1 -5.37 2.00 -0.88
N GLY A 2 -5.84 2.91 -1.78
CA GLY A 2 -5.24 3.14 -3.09
C GLY A 2 -5.35 1.88 -3.94
N CYS A 3 -6.59 1.42 -4.19
CA CYS A 3 -6.80 0.07 -4.74
C CYS A 3 -6.63 0.02 -6.26
N GLY A 4 -6.59 1.18 -6.93
CA GLY A 4 -6.52 1.25 -8.38
C GLY A 4 -7.61 0.40 -9.05
N GLU A 5 -7.24 -0.35 -10.06
CA GLU A 5 -8.17 -1.27 -10.78
C GLU A 5 -8.57 -2.52 -9.99
N GLY A 6 -8.31 -2.57 -8.67
CA GLY A 6 -8.83 -3.59 -7.76
C GLY A 6 -8.20 -4.99 -7.83
N LEU A 7 -7.07 -5.15 -8.52
CA LEU A 7 -6.43 -6.48 -8.68
C LEU A 7 -6.17 -7.15 -7.32
N LEU A 8 -5.48 -6.44 -6.39
CA LEU A 8 -5.19 -6.98 -5.06
C LEU A 8 -6.48 -7.20 -4.25
N ALA A 9 -7.48 -6.34 -4.41
CA ALA A 9 -8.75 -6.48 -3.69
C ALA A 9 -9.48 -7.77 -4.09
N ARG A 10 -9.52 -8.08 -5.38
CA ARG A 10 -10.11 -9.34 -5.89
C ARG A 10 -9.34 -10.57 -5.41
N GLU A 11 -8.01 -10.53 -5.39
CA GLU A 11 -7.19 -11.63 -4.85
C GLU A 11 -7.43 -11.83 -3.34
N LEU A 12 -7.49 -10.75 -2.58
CA LEU A 12 -7.78 -10.83 -1.14
C LEU A 12 -9.18 -11.38 -0.88
N ARG A 13 -10.16 -11.05 -1.71
CA ARG A 13 -11.55 -11.52 -1.57
C ARG A 13 -11.68 -13.04 -1.71
N GLN A 14 -10.73 -13.71 -2.35
CA GLN A 14 -10.69 -15.17 -2.44
C GLN A 14 -10.35 -15.84 -1.09
N VAL A 15 -9.69 -15.12 -0.19
CA VAL A 15 -9.20 -15.68 1.08
C VAL A 15 -9.80 -15.02 2.33
N VAL A 16 -10.48 -13.88 2.18
CA VAL A 16 -11.18 -13.21 3.28
C VAL A 16 -12.63 -12.91 2.90
N PRO A 17 -13.57 -12.96 3.87
CA PRO A 17 -15.02 -12.89 3.59
C PRO A 17 -15.50 -11.49 3.18
N HIS A 18 -14.79 -10.44 3.49
CA HIS A 18 -15.19 -9.07 3.21
C HIS A 18 -13.97 -8.19 2.88
N VAL A 19 -14.04 -7.45 1.78
CA VAL A 19 -12.99 -6.53 1.33
C VAL A 19 -13.61 -5.21 0.93
N VAL A 20 -13.15 -4.13 1.55
CA VAL A 20 -13.44 -2.75 1.15
C VAL A 20 -12.22 -2.19 0.42
N ALA A 21 -12.43 -1.73 -0.79
CA ALA A 21 -11.38 -1.18 -1.67
C ALA A 21 -11.66 0.29 -1.93
N ILE A 22 -10.80 1.19 -1.43
CA ILE A 22 -10.97 2.64 -1.59
C ILE A 22 -9.90 3.21 -2.53
N ASP A 23 -10.35 4.10 -3.42
CA ASP A 23 -9.50 4.96 -4.25
C ASP A 23 -10.18 6.30 -4.47
N SER A 24 -9.40 7.35 -4.75
CA SER A 24 -9.94 8.69 -5.07
C SER A 24 -10.26 8.87 -6.55
N ASP A 25 -9.78 7.97 -7.42
CA ASP A 25 -9.95 8.03 -8.87
C ASP A 25 -11.18 7.20 -9.29
N GLU A 26 -12.33 7.88 -9.48
CA GLU A 26 -13.59 7.23 -9.90
C GLU A 26 -13.48 6.50 -11.24
N PRO A 27 -12.89 7.04 -12.31
CA PRO A 27 -12.65 6.30 -13.56
C PRO A 27 -11.89 4.99 -13.38
N VAL A 28 -10.94 4.93 -12.45
CA VAL A 28 -10.18 3.71 -12.14
C VAL A 28 -11.08 2.70 -11.42
N LEU A 29 -11.87 3.17 -10.46
CA LEU A 29 -12.82 2.31 -9.73
C LEU A 29 -13.94 1.76 -10.62
N GLU A 30 -14.39 2.55 -11.58
CA GLU A 30 -15.38 2.06 -12.55
C GLU A 30 -14.82 0.88 -13.36
N ARG A 31 -13.55 0.96 -13.82
CA ARG A 31 -12.88 -0.18 -14.45
C ARG A 31 -12.72 -1.36 -13.48
N ALA A 32 -12.42 -1.09 -12.20
CA ALA A 32 -12.33 -2.13 -11.20
C ALA A 32 -13.65 -2.89 -11.03
N ARG A 33 -14.78 -2.17 -10.95
CA ARG A 33 -16.15 -2.75 -10.88
C ARG A 33 -16.48 -3.58 -12.11
N GLN A 34 -16.14 -3.08 -13.31
CA GLN A 34 -16.38 -3.82 -14.57
C GLN A 34 -15.57 -5.13 -14.66
N GLN A 35 -14.37 -5.14 -14.08
CA GLN A 35 -13.50 -6.32 -14.03
C GLN A 35 -13.86 -7.28 -12.89
N ASP A 36 -14.72 -6.84 -11.96
CA ASP A 36 -15.10 -7.61 -10.79
C ASP A 36 -16.28 -8.56 -11.09
N ALA A 37 -16.01 -9.60 -11.87
CA ALA A 37 -16.98 -10.60 -12.25
C ALA A 37 -17.45 -11.45 -11.04
N GLY A 38 -18.16 -10.83 -10.08
CA GLY A 38 -18.81 -11.54 -8.96
C GLY A 38 -17.91 -11.79 -7.74
N SER A 39 -16.75 -11.13 -7.61
CA SER A 39 -15.91 -11.26 -6.40
C SER A 39 -16.51 -10.57 -5.17
N CYS A 40 -17.53 -9.72 -5.35
CA CYS A 40 -18.21 -8.99 -4.27
C CYS A 40 -17.28 -8.14 -3.41
N VAL A 41 -16.33 -7.45 -4.03
CA VAL A 41 -15.54 -6.40 -3.39
C VAL A 41 -16.40 -5.14 -3.25
N GLU A 42 -16.38 -4.50 -2.09
CA GLU A 42 -16.99 -3.20 -1.88
C GLU A 42 -16.04 -2.09 -2.36
N TYR A 43 -16.32 -1.51 -3.53
CA TYR A 43 -15.52 -0.40 -4.08
C TYR A 43 -16.07 0.95 -3.63
N VAL A 44 -15.24 1.73 -2.97
CA VAL A 44 -15.56 3.04 -2.39
C VAL A 44 -14.73 4.12 -3.04
N THR A 45 -15.40 5.15 -3.55
CA THR A 45 -14.73 6.36 -4.07
C THR A 45 -14.55 7.38 -2.97
N GLY A 46 -13.34 7.84 -2.78
CA GLY A 46 -13.06 8.90 -1.80
C GLY A 46 -11.60 9.00 -1.42
N ASP A 47 -11.27 10.11 -0.78
CA ASP A 47 -9.97 10.30 -0.17
C ASP A 47 -9.90 9.51 1.14
N PHE A 48 -8.93 8.61 1.22
CA PHE A 48 -8.71 7.76 2.39
C PHE A 48 -8.53 8.56 3.70
N LEU A 49 -7.90 9.73 3.64
CA LEU A 49 -7.62 10.52 4.84
C LEU A 49 -8.88 11.13 5.46
N SER A 50 -9.87 11.45 4.64
CA SER A 50 -11.11 12.13 5.05
C SER A 50 -12.36 11.26 4.99
N TYR A 51 -12.30 10.08 4.36
CA TYR A 51 -13.48 9.22 4.24
C TYR A 51 -14.00 8.74 5.60
N GLY A 52 -15.31 8.71 5.76
CA GLY A 52 -16.02 8.49 7.02
C GLY A 52 -16.03 7.05 7.56
N PHE A 53 -14.96 6.28 7.40
CA PHE A 53 -14.86 4.98 8.06
C PHE A 53 -14.89 5.11 9.58
N ALA A 54 -15.62 4.22 10.23
CA ALA A 54 -15.66 4.15 11.68
C ALA A 54 -14.30 3.71 12.24
N PRO A 55 -13.84 4.26 13.38
CA PRO A 55 -12.67 3.74 14.07
C PRO A 55 -12.82 2.25 14.39
N GLU A 56 -11.70 1.54 14.44
CA GLU A 56 -11.66 0.11 14.82
C GLU A 56 -12.62 -0.80 14.01
N SER A 57 -12.77 -0.49 12.71
CA SER A 57 -13.69 -1.22 11.82
C SER A 57 -13.01 -2.31 10.98
N PHE A 58 -11.66 -2.34 10.92
CA PHE A 58 -10.91 -3.26 10.08
C PHE A 58 -9.99 -4.18 10.89
N ASP A 59 -9.96 -5.45 10.54
CA ASP A 59 -9.02 -6.43 11.08
C ASP A 59 -7.66 -6.36 10.38
N VAL A 60 -7.68 -6.00 9.08
CA VAL A 60 -6.47 -5.86 8.26
C VAL A 60 -6.60 -4.64 7.36
N ILE A 61 -5.54 -3.85 7.26
CA ILE A 61 -5.42 -2.78 6.26
C ILE A 61 -4.20 -3.03 5.40
N VAL A 62 -4.41 -3.06 4.08
CA VAL A 62 -3.35 -3.25 3.09
C VAL A 62 -3.24 -2.04 2.18
N SER A 63 -2.00 -1.65 1.87
CA SER A 63 -1.70 -0.59 0.89
C SER A 63 -0.50 -0.97 0.06
N VAL A 64 -0.64 -0.89 -1.27
CA VAL A 64 0.46 -1.17 -2.19
C VAL A 64 0.64 0.02 -3.13
N ALA A 65 1.84 0.58 -3.16
CA ALA A 65 2.25 1.70 -4.02
C ALA A 65 1.32 2.94 -3.98
N ALA A 66 0.66 3.19 -2.84
CA ALA A 66 -0.25 4.33 -2.69
C ALA A 66 0.23 5.37 -1.65
N LEU A 67 1.01 4.95 -0.64
CA LEU A 67 1.39 5.84 0.47
C LEU A 67 2.19 7.09 0.05
N HIS A 68 2.93 7.03 -1.06
CA HIS A 68 3.72 8.16 -1.57
C HIS A 68 2.89 9.26 -2.27
N HIS A 69 1.58 9.04 -2.45
CA HIS A 69 0.63 10.02 -3.00
C HIS A 69 -0.01 10.93 -1.93
N MET A 70 0.24 10.68 -0.66
CA MET A 70 -0.37 11.41 0.46
C MET A 70 0.66 11.70 1.57
N ASP A 71 0.26 12.46 2.61
CA ASP A 71 1.09 12.60 3.80
C ASP A 71 1.22 11.25 4.52
N PRO A 72 2.43 10.67 4.60
CA PRO A 72 2.57 9.32 5.15
C PRO A 72 2.31 9.26 6.66
N ALA A 73 2.56 10.34 7.41
CA ALA A 73 2.30 10.36 8.84
C ALA A 73 0.79 10.40 9.11
N ALA A 74 0.04 11.22 8.37
CA ALA A 74 -1.42 11.26 8.45
C ALA A 74 -2.04 9.92 8.06
N ALA A 75 -1.57 9.33 6.95
CA ALA A 75 -2.08 8.03 6.48
C ALA A 75 -1.84 6.90 7.49
N LEU A 76 -0.62 6.80 8.05
CA LEU A 76 -0.32 5.77 9.05
C LEU A 76 -1.09 5.97 10.36
N ARG A 77 -1.29 7.22 10.81
CA ARG A 77 -2.18 7.51 11.95
C ARG A 77 -3.61 7.06 11.67
N ARG A 78 -4.13 7.42 10.49
CA ARG A 78 -5.49 7.03 10.08
C ARG A 78 -5.64 5.51 10.00
N MET A 79 -4.68 4.79 9.42
CA MET A 79 -4.69 3.31 9.39
C MET A 79 -4.69 2.71 10.81
N ARG A 80 -3.89 3.28 11.72
CA ARG A 80 -3.86 2.86 13.13
C ARG A 80 -5.19 3.06 13.83
N GLU A 81 -5.89 4.19 13.59
CA GLU A 81 -7.21 4.49 14.16
C GLU A 81 -8.26 3.50 13.65
N LEU A 82 -8.23 3.18 12.37
CA LEU A 82 -9.21 2.31 11.71
C LEU A 82 -9.03 0.83 12.05
N LEU A 83 -7.83 0.39 12.44
CA LEU A 83 -7.58 -0.99 12.84
C LEU A 83 -8.19 -1.29 14.20
N ARG A 84 -8.82 -2.46 14.33
CA ARG A 84 -9.20 -3.05 15.61
C ARG A 84 -7.97 -3.36 16.46
N PRO A 85 -8.10 -3.41 17.80
CA PRO A 85 -7.07 -4.01 18.64
C PRO A 85 -6.72 -5.42 18.15
N GLY A 86 -5.43 -5.74 18.03
CA GLY A 86 -4.93 -6.98 17.42
C GLY A 86 -4.90 -6.98 15.88
N GLY A 87 -5.50 -5.99 15.24
CA GLY A 87 -5.51 -5.87 13.77
C GLY A 87 -4.15 -5.61 13.16
N THR A 88 -3.97 -5.93 11.89
CA THR A 88 -2.69 -5.90 11.18
C THR A 88 -2.67 -4.89 10.04
N LEU A 89 -1.60 -4.11 9.98
CA LEU A 89 -1.24 -3.21 8.87
C LEU A 89 -0.16 -3.84 8.01
N ALA A 90 -0.36 -3.84 6.69
CA ALA A 90 0.65 -4.22 5.71
C ALA A 90 0.76 -3.17 4.60
N VAL A 91 1.91 -2.53 4.48
CA VAL A 91 2.17 -1.52 3.45
C VAL A 91 3.36 -1.93 2.61
N VAL A 92 3.23 -1.85 1.29
CA VAL A 92 4.35 -1.86 0.35
C VAL A 92 4.38 -0.49 -0.33
N GLY A 93 5.43 0.26 -0.13
CA GLY A 93 5.56 1.61 -0.67
C GLY A 93 6.81 1.80 -1.51
N LEU A 94 6.88 2.97 -2.15
CA LEU A 94 8.05 3.43 -2.91
C LEU A 94 8.75 4.53 -2.13
N ALA A 95 10.09 4.54 -2.17
CA ALA A 95 10.90 5.58 -1.56
C ALA A 95 12.04 5.99 -2.48
N ARG A 96 12.44 7.26 -2.35
CA ARG A 96 13.55 7.81 -3.12
C ARG A 96 14.90 7.34 -2.59
N SER A 97 15.73 6.87 -3.50
CA SER A 97 17.12 6.53 -3.21
C SER A 97 17.98 7.77 -3.02
N ARG A 98 19.06 7.60 -2.26
CA ARG A 98 20.16 8.57 -2.12
C ARG A 98 21.40 8.05 -2.86
N PRO A 99 22.44 8.87 -3.10
CA PRO A 99 23.66 8.43 -3.81
C PRO A 99 24.31 7.17 -3.21
N HIS A 100 24.27 6.99 -1.89
CA HIS A 100 24.80 5.80 -1.24
C HIS A 100 23.95 4.52 -1.44
N ASP A 101 22.76 4.66 -2.01
CA ASP A 101 21.86 3.54 -2.34
C ASP A 101 22.13 2.96 -3.75
N LEU A 102 22.93 3.65 -4.58
CA LEU A 102 23.21 3.29 -5.97
C LEU A 102 23.61 1.82 -6.19
N PRO A 103 24.48 1.19 -5.37
CA PRO A 103 24.82 -0.21 -5.57
C PRO A 103 23.63 -1.16 -5.45
N ALA A 104 22.74 -0.89 -4.48
CA ALA A 104 21.52 -1.69 -4.29
C ALA A 104 20.50 -1.45 -5.40
N ASP A 105 20.40 -0.22 -5.91
CA ASP A 105 19.54 0.12 -7.03
C ASP A 105 19.99 -0.55 -8.32
N LEU A 106 21.32 -0.57 -8.60
CA LEU A 106 21.89 -1.26 -9.75
C LEU A 106 21.61 -2.78 -9.68
N ALA A 107 21.83 -3.39 -8.51
CA ALA A 107 21.48 -4.78 -8.29
C ALA A 107 19.98 -5.04 -8.52
N GLY A 108 19.12 -4.10 -8.09
CA GLY A 108 17.68 -4.13 -8.33
C GLY A 108 17.32 -4.11 -9.82
N VAL A 109 17.96 -3.25 -10.60
CA VAL A 109 17.73 -3.16 -12.06
C VAL A 109 18.15 -4.46 -12.76
N VAL A 110 19.30 -5.02 -12.40
CA VAL A 110 19.78 -6.30 -12.96
C VAL A 110 18.80 -7.44 -12.62
N ALA A 111 18.40 -7.54 -11.35
CA ALA A 111 17.44 -8.55 -10.91
C ALA A 111 16.08 -8.38 -11.61
N HIS A 112 15.62 -7.15 -11.82
CA HIS A 112 14.37 -6.88 -12.53
C HIS A 112 14.44 -7.34 -13.98
N ARG A 113 15.51 -7.03 -14.69
CA ARG A 113 15.69 -7.49 -16.07
C ARG A 113 15.73 -9.01 -16.16
N ALA A 114 16.38 -9.68 -15.22
CA ALA A 114 16.41 -11.14 -15.17
C ALA A 114 15.03 -11.74 -14.92
N LEU A 115 14.20 -11.10 -14.07
CA LEU A 115 12.84 -11.56 -13.77
C LEU A 115 11.83 -11.30 -14.90
N LEU A 116 12.09 -10.32 -15.77
CA LEU A 116 11.24 -10.02 -16.94
C LEU A 116 11.44 -10.99 -18.10
N VAL A 117 12.55 -11.75 -18.11
CA VAL A 117 12.77 -12.78 -19.12
C VAL A 117 11.75 -13.90 -18.92
N GLY A 118 10.73 -13.96 -19.79
CA GLY A 118 9.70 -15.00 -19.80
C GLY A 118 8.41 -14.69 -19.04
N LYS A 119 8.21 -13.46 -18.53
CA LYS A 119 6.93 -13.05 -17.93
C LYS A 119 6.28 -11.89 -18.69
N SER A 120 5.01 -12.05 -19.03
CA SER A 120 4.21 -10.94 -19.55
C SER A 120 4.00 -9.91 -18.43
N TYR A 121 4.59 -8.75 -18.59
CA TYR A 121 4.41 -7.63 -17.67
C TYR A 121 3.08 -6.94 -18.00
N GLN A 122 2.11 -7.02 -17.12
CA GLN A 122 0.92 -6.16 -17.20
C GLN A 122 1.30 -4.78 -16.68
N ALA A 123 1.37 -3.80 -17.57
CA ALA A 123 1.53 -2.41 -17.21
C ALA A 123 0.26 -1.94 -16.50
N VAL A 124 0.35 -1.66 -15.21
CA VAL A 124 -0.72 -0.99 -14.48
C VAL A 124 -0.59 0.50 -14.78
N ASN A 125 -1.57 1.09 -15.45
CA ASN A 125 -1.66 2.53 -15.72
C ASN A 125 -2.08 3.28 -14.43
N ALA A 126 -1.19 3.31 -13.43
CA ALA A 126 -1.39 4.13 -12.25
C ALA A 126 -0.62 5.45 -12.42
N PRO A 127 -1.19 6.60 -12.02
CA PRO A 127 -0.45 7.86 -11.97
C PRO A 127 0.76 7.67 -11.06
N THR A 128 1.96 7.93 -11.59
CA THR A 128 3.20 7.71 -10.86
C THR A 128 3.81 9.05 -10.51
N ILE A 129 3.88 9.37 -9.20
CA ILE A 129 4.71 10.47 -8.72
C ILE A 129 6.15 9.95 -8.65
N TRP A 130 6.99 10.43 -9.57
CA TRP A 130 8.39 10.05 -9.63
C TRP A 130 9.30 11.28 -9.73
N PRO A 131 10.35 11.40 -8.91
CA PRO A 131 10.73 10.46 -7.82
C PRO A 131 9.78 10.54 -6.61
N PRO A 132 9.66 9.47 -5.81
CA PRO A 132 8.88 9.51 -4.57
C PRO A 132 9.36 10.64 -3.65
N PRO A 133 8.45 11.37 -2.97
CA PRO A 133 8.84 12.54 -2.16
C PRO A 133 9.70 12.17 -0.96
N GLN A 134 9.49 11.01 -0.33
CA GLN A 134 10.23 10.59 0.85
C GLN A 134 11.38 9.63 0.51
N THR A 135 12.49 9.77 1.23
CA THR A 135 13.61 8.81 1.24
C THR A 135 13.31 7.64 2.16
N TYR A 136 14.05 6.53 2.01
CA TYR A 136 13.95 5.37 2.90
C TYR A 136 14.10 5.71 4.38
N ALA A 137 15.04 6.59 4.72
CA ALA A 137 15.29 7.02 6.10
C ALA A 137 14.11 7.82 6.65
N GLN A 138 13.51 8.71 5.84
CA GLN A 138 12.33 9.48 6.24
C GLN A 138 11.12 8.58 6.46
N VAL A 139 10.84 7.65 5.54
CA VAL A 139 9.74 6.69 5.71
C VAL A 139 9.93 5.86 6.97
N ARG A 140 11.13 5.32 7.17
CA ARG A 140 11.43 4.52 8.37
C ARG A 140 11.20 5.31 9.65
N ARG A 141 11.66 6.56 9.71
CA ARG A 141 11.47 7.45 10.87
C ARG A 141 9.99 7.70 11.11
N ILE A 142 9.25 8.17 10.09
CA ILE A 142 7.81 8.44 10.19
C ILE A 142 7.05 7.19 10.67
N ALA A 143 7.37 6.02 10.10
CA ALA A 143 6.73 4.78 10.50
C ALA A 143 7.03 4.42 11.96
N SER A 144 8.28 4.55 12.41
CA SER A 144 8.67 4.24 13.80
C SER A 144 8.03 5.20 14.81
N ASP A 145 7.92 6.50 14.45
CA ASP A 145 7.32 7.53 15.30
C ASP A 145 5.79 7.35 15.42
N THR A 146 5.15 6.81 14.36
CA THR A 146 3.68 6.68 14.30
C THR A 146 3.19 5.31 14.80
N LEU A 147 3.95 4.26 14.53
CA LEU A 147 3.62 2.85 14.76
C LEU A 147 4.71 2.18 15.62
N PRO A 148 4.68 2.31 16.94
CA PRO A 148 5.69 1.70 17.82
C PRO A 148 5.80 0.18 17.56
N GLY A 149 7.02 -0.29 17.34
CA GLY A 149 7.28 -1.70 17.04
C GLY A 149 7.04 -2.12 15.58
N VAL A 150 6.83 -1.17 14.66
CA VAL A 150 6.68 -1.47 13.23
C VAL A 150 7.91 -2.19 12.68
N ARG A 151 7.68 -3.26 11.92
CA ARG A 151 8.73 -3.96 11.17
C ARG A 151 8.89 -3.30 9.81
N TYR A 152 10.00 -2.62 9.63
CA TYR A 152 10.41 -2.01 8.36
C TYR A 152 11.40 -2.92 7.63
N ARG A 153 11.18 -3.16 6.33
CA ARG A 153 12.14 -3.84 5.46
C ARG A 153 12.30 -3.06 4.16
N ARG A 154 13.54 -2.87 3.72
CA ARG A 154 13.86 -2.39 2.38
C ARG A 154 13.91 -3.56 1.41
N HIS A 155 13.40 -3.35 0.21
CA HIS A 155 13.42 -4.31 -0.89
C HIS A 155 14.13 -3.70 -2.10
N LEU A 156 14.37 -4.53 -3.11
CA LEU A 156 14.83 -4.08 -4.41
C LEU A 156 13.77 -3.23 -5.11
N LEU A 157 14.15 -2.53 -6.18
CA LEU A 157 13.25 -1.76 -7.04
C LEU A 157 12.53 -0.62 -6.31
N TRP A 158 13.30 0.15 -5.51
CA TRP A 158 12.82 1.34 -4.78
C TRP A 158 11.67 1.07 -3.80
N ARG A 159 11.46 -0.21 -3.41
CA ARG A 159 10.36 -0.62 -2.53
C ARG A 159 10.80 -0.78 -1.09
N TYR A 160 9.84 -0.58 -0.21
CA TYR A 160 9.93 -0.95 1.20
C TYR A 160 8.62 -1.63 1.63
N SER A 161 8.66 -2.34 2.75
CA SER A 161 7.46 -2.82 3.42
C SER A 161 7.43 -2.38 4.87
N LEU A 162 6.20 -2.14 5.36
CA LEU A 162 5.87 -1.93 6.76
C LEU A 162 4.88 -3.01 7.15
N VAL A 163 5.13 -3.69 8.25
CA VAL A 163 4.17 -4.62 8.87
C VAL A 163 4.07 -4.26 10.34
N TRP A 164 2.86 -4.04 10.80
CA TRP A 164 2.59 -3.66 12.18
C TRP A 164 1.28 -4.27 12.66
N SER A 165 1.25 -4.71 13.91
CA SER A 165 0.00 -5.14 14.55
C SER A 165 -0.34 -4.16 15.67
N LYS A 166 -1.60 -3.70 15.68
CA LYS A 166 -2.12 -2.85 16.76
C LYS A 166 -2.12 -3.67 18.06
N PRO A 167 -1.59 -3.16 19.16
CA PRO A 167 -1.67 -3.87 20.44
C PRO A 167 -3.10 -4.29 20.75
N ALA A 168 -3.28 -5.49 21.32
CA ALA A 168 -4.57 -5.93 21.81
C ALA A 168 -5.02 -4.99 22.95
N ALA A 169 -6.31 -4.79 23.10
CA ALA A 169 -6.85 -4.19 24.32
C ALA A 169 -6.59 -5.12 25.50
N LEU A 170 -6.07 -4.57 26.60
CA LEU A 170 -5.88 -5.30 27.88
C LEU A 170 -7.22 -5.59 28.51
#